data_700bff25ac054da2ffbd3eb30afeccf7
#
_entry.id   700bff25ac054da2ffbd3eb30afeccf7
#
_cell.length_a   1.000
_cell.length_b   1.000
_cell.length_c   1.000
_cell.angle_alpha   90.00
_cell.angle_beta   90.00
_cell.angle_gamma   90.00
#
_symmetry.space_group_name_H-M   'P 1'
#
loop_
_entity.id
_entity.type
_entity.pdbx_description
1 polymer ?
#
loop_
_entity_poly.entity_id
_entity_poly.type
_entity_poly.pdbx_seq_one_letter_code
_entity_poly.pdbx_strand_id
1 'polypeptide(L)'
;MENYRESFLRGLGEFRREGLPWWFGGDLDAAEQDFDAFVARKCADSNRRTEGFVPATHLWALAEEQFVGRISIRHELNDALRVEGGHLGYDTVPSFRGRGVATEMLRQALPVARALGLLEVLLTCDDTNTASIRVIEKNGASLRETRVLDAHRPLKRYYWITLSSQGYP
;
A
#
# COMPACT_ATOMS: atom_id res chain seq x y z
N MET A 1 -6.36 7.34 -19.81
CA MET A 1 -6.79 6.76 -18.51
C MET A 1 -8.09 5.95 -18.60
N GLU A 2 -8.94 6.20 -19.58
CA GLU A 2 -10.17 5.40 -19.78
C GLU A 2 -9.94 3.89 -19.89
N ASN A 3 -8.85 3.47 -20.54
CA ASN A 3 -8.52 2.05 -20.72
C ASN A 3 -8.38 1.26 -19.40
N TYR A 4 -8.08 1.93 -18.28
CA TYR A 4 -7.89 1.25 -16.99
C TYR A 4 -9.11 1.35 -16.07
N ARG A 5 -10.09 2.21 -16.39
CA ARG A 5 -11.26 2.44 -15.54
C ARG A 5 -12.01 1.13 -15.25
N GLU A 6 -12.37 0.40 -16.32
CA GLU A 6 -13.15 -0.83 -16.16
C GLU A 6 -12.41 -1.89 -15.33
N SER A 7 -11.11 -2.09 -15.59
CA SER A 7 -10.32 -3.06 -14.84
C SER A 7 -10.13 -2.63 -13.38
N PHE A 8 -9.98 -1.33 -13.12
CA PHE A 8 -9.91 -0.78 -11.78
C PHE A 8 -11.20 -1.01 -11.00
N LEU A 9 -12.35 -0.63 -11.57
CA LEU A 9 -13.66 -0.83 -10.94
C LEU A 9 -13.96 -2.32 -10.70
N ARG A 10 -13.61 -3.17 -11.64
CA ARG A 10 -13.71 -4.63 -11.48
C ARG A 10 -12.87 -5.13 -10.31
N GLY A 11 -11.61 -4.69 -10.20
CA GLY A 11 -10.72 -5.05 -9.11
C GLY A 11 -11.22 -4.56 -7.75
N LEU A 12 -11.72 -3.32 -7.66
CA LEU A 12 -12.35 -2.81 -6.43
C LEU A 12 -13.60 -3.60 -6.06
N GLY A 13 -14.39 -4.03 -7.05
CA GLY A 13 -15.57 -4.89 -6.84
C GLY A 13 -15.21 -6.25 -6.24
N GLU A 14 -14.02 -6.80 -6.56
CA GLU A 14 -13.53 -8.03 -5.92
C GLU A 14 -13.22 -7.80 -4.42
N PHE A 15 -12.56 -6.70 -4.06
CA PHE A 15 -12.32 -6.34 -2.67
C PHE A 15 -13.62 -6.15 -1.88
N ARG A 16 -14.62 -5.48 -2.47
CA ARG A 16 -15.94 -5.31 -1.84
C ARG A 16 -16.61 -6.66 -1.53
N ARG A 17 -16.55 -7.63 -2.45
CA ARG A 17 -17.12 -8.97 -2.24
C ARG A 17 -16.44 -9.76 -1.11
N GLU A 18 -15.17 -9.49 -0.83
CA GLU A 18 -14.44 -10.07 0.30
C GLU A 18 -14.73 -9.39 1.65
N GLY A 19 -15.57 -8.35 1.67
CA GLY A 19 -15.86 -7.61 2.90
C GLY A 19 -14.67 -6.86 3.45
N LEU A 20 -13.75 -6.43 2.58
CA LEU A 20 -12.55 -5.73 3.00
C LEU A 20 -12.83 -4.34 3.57
N PRO A 21 -11.90 -3.83 4.41
CA PRO A 21 -12.14 -2.73 5.32
C PRO A 21 -12.61 -1.43 4.64
N TRP A 22 -13.23 -0.59 5.43
CA TRP A 22 -13.84 0.72 5.16
C TRP A 22 -13.10 1.66 4.20
N TRP A 23 -11.79 1.57 4.10
CA TRP A 23 -10.94 2.39 3.22
C TRP A 23 -11.13 2.07 1.73
N PHE A 24 -11.62 0.85 1.39
CA PHE A 24 -11.96 0.50 0.02
C PHE A 24 -13.38 0.90 -0.39
N GLY A 25 -14.34 0.81 0.53
CA GLY A 25 -15.74 1.10 0.23
C GLY A 25 -15.95 2.51 -0.32
N GLY A 26 -15.40 3.53 0.36
CA GLY A 26 -15.50 4.90 -0.10
C GLY A 26 -14.74 5.19 -1.40
N ASP A 27 -13.69 4.45 -1.70
CA ASP A 27 -12.95 4.60 -2.96
C ASP A 27 -13.73 4.03 -4.15
N LEU A 28 -14.43 2.91 -3.97
CA LEU A 28 -15.24 2.33 -5.05
C LEU A 28 -16.40 3.26 -5.43
N ASP A 29 -17.19 3.69 -4.47
CA ASP A 29 -18.35 4.56 -4.73
C ASP A 29 -17.92 5.88 -5.40
N ALA A 30 -16.83 6.48 -4.94
CA ALA A 30 -16.30 7.70 -5.53
C ALA A 30 -15.78 7.48 -6.96
N ALA A 31 -15.12 6.35 -7.22
CA ALA A 31 -14.61 6.02 -8.55
C ALA A 31 -15.73 5.64 -9.53
N GLU A 32 -16.82 5.01 -9.04
CA GLU A 32 -18.01 4.73 -9.86
C GLU A 32 -18.74 6.02 -10.25
N GLN A 33 -18.85 6.99 -9.35
CA GLN A 33 -19.52 8.27 -9.59
C GLN A 33 -18.76 9.15 -10.56
N ASP A 34 -17.47 9.38 -10.30
CA ASP A 34 -16.60 10.22 -11.14
C ASP A 34 -15.15 9.74 -11.03
N PHE A 35 -14.76 8.91 -12.01
CA PHE A 35 -13.44 8.31 -12.04
C PHE A 35 -12.30 9.32 -12.17
N ASP A 36 -12.48 10.36 -12.99
CA ASP A 36 -11.45 11.35 -13.24
C ASP A 36 -11.26 12.24 -12.01
N ALA A 37 -12.35 12.66 -11.36
CA ALA A 37 -12.26 13.38 -10.08
C ALA A 37 -11.66 12.51 -8.98
N PHE A 38 -11.98 11.21 -8.94
CA PHE A 38 -11.35 10.27 -8.01
C PHE A 38 -9.84 10.20 -8.22
N VAL A 39 -9.38 10.03 -9.47
CA VAL A 39 -7.95 9.97 -9.79
C VAL A 39 -7.26 11.29 -9.46
N ALA A 40 -7.85 12.43 -9.84
CA ALA A 40 -7.31 13.75 -9.53
C ALA A 40 -7.13 13.95 -8.03
N ARG A 41 -8.10 13.54 -7.22
CA ARG A 41 -8.01 13.59 -5.74
C ARG A 41 -6.86 12.72 -5.22
N LYS A 42 -6.70 11.49 -5.73
CA LYS A 42 -5.60 10.60 -5.32
C LYS A 42 -4.23 11.17 -5.72
N CYS A 43 -4.12 11.81 -6.86
CA CYS A 43 -2.90 12.51 -7.25
C CYS A 43 -2.60 13.71 -6.33
N ALA A 44 -3.62 14.44 -5.90
CA ALA A 44 -3.47 15.58 -5.00
C ALA A 44 -3.02 15.20 -3.58
N ASP A 45 -3.22 13.94 -3.15
CA ASP A 45 -2.81 13.45 -1.84
C ASP A 45 -1.29 13.58 -1.59
N SER A 46 -0.47 13.63 -2.64
CA SER A 46 0.98 13.84 -2.54
C SER A 46 1.38 15.19 -1.90
N ASN A 47 0.49 16.18 -1.96
CA ASN A 47 0.68 17.51 -1.38
C ASN A 47 -0.27 17.80 -0.22
N ARG A 48 -1.12 16.84 0.15
CA ARG A 48 -2.16 17.04 1.16
C ARG A 48 -1.57 17.08 2.57
N ARG A 49 -1.80 18.22 3.25
CA ARG A 49 -1.46 18.43 4.66
C ARG A 49 -2.73 18.82 5.42
N THR A 50 -3.48 17.82 5.86
CA THR A 50 -4.72 17.99 6.63
C THR A 50 -4.53 17.25 7.95
N GLU A 51 -5.09 17.76 9.04
CA GLU A 51 -5.01 17.12 10.36
C GLU A 51 -5.39 15.62 10.27
N GLY A 52 -4.57 14.77 10.86
CA GLY A 52 -4.72 13.31 10.82
C GLY A 52 -4.23 12.63 9.54
N PHE A 53 -3.87 13.37 8.48
CA PHE A 53 -3.37 12.83 7.22
C PHE A 53 -1.94 13.30 6.94
N VAL A 54 -1.16 12.44 6.31
CA VAL A 54 0.16 12.77 5.81
C VAL A 54 0.17 12.75 4.28
N PRO A 55 1.07 13.50 3.62
CA PRO A 55 1.24 13.40 2.18
C PRO A 55 1.53 11.95 1.76
N ALA A 56 0.87 11.50 0.69
CA ALA A 56 1.03 10.15 0.18
C ALA A 56 1.00 10.09 -1.36
N THR A 57 1.87 9.28 -1.93
CA THR A 57 1.86 8.94 -3.36
C THR A 57 1.17 7.60 -3.53
N HIS A 58 0.16 7.55 -4.41
CA HIS A 58 -0.57 6.33 -4.74
C HIS A 58 -0.13 5.81 -6.11
N LEU A 59 0.31 4.57 -6.17
CA LEU A 59 0.73 3.89 -7.40
C LEU A 59 -0.19 2.72 -7.67
N TRP A 60 -0.52 2.50 -8.94
CA TRP A 60 -1.25 1.32 -9.41
C TRP A 60 -0.31 0.34 -10.09
N ALA A 61 -0.49 -0.93 -9.78
CA ALA A 61 0.15 -2.01 -10.52
C ALA A 61 -0.76 -2.43 -11.68
N LEU A 62 -0.17 -2.46 -12.86
CA LEU A 62 -0.82 -2.88 -14.09
C LEU A 62 -0.09 -4.10 -14.65
N ALA A 63 -0.84 -5.12 -15.09
CA ALA A 63 -0.34 -6.26 -15.85
C ALA A 63 -1.25 -6.46 -17.05
N GLU A 64 -0.69 -6.53 -18.26
CA GLU A 64 -1.45 -6.68 -19.51
C GLU A 64 -2.65 -5.71 -19.59
N GLU A 65 -2.39 -4.43 -19.27
CA GLU A 65 -3.40 -3.36 -19.23
C GLU A 65 -4.51 -3.55 -18.18
N GLN A 66 -4.37 -4.48 -17.27
CA GLN A 66 -5.32 -4.69 -16.18
C GLN A 66 -4.78 -4.15 -14.85
N PHE A 67 -5.65 -3.53 -14.07
CA PHE A 67 -5.35 -3.17 -12.69
C PHE A 67 -5.28 -4.43 -11.84
N VAL A 68 -4.10 -4.70 -11.26
CA VAL A 68 -3.83 -5.91 -10.47
C VAL A 68 -3.53 -5.62 -8.99
N GLY A 69 -3.37 -4.35 -8.63
CA GLY A 69 -3.09 -3.95 -7.26
C GLY A 69 -2.71 -2.49 -7.12
N ARG A 70 -2.51 -2.07 -5.89
CA ARG A 70 -2.07 -0.72 -5.55
C ARG A 70 -1.05 -0.74 -4.42
N ILE A 71 -0.22 0.30 -4.37
CA ILE A 71 0.66 0.59 -3.25
C ILE A 71 0.63 2.09 -2.95
N SER A 72 0.58 2.44 -1.66
CA SER A 72 0.65 3.82 -1.20
C SER A 72 1.96 4.05 -0.47
N ILE A 73 2.63 5.15 -0.77
CA ILE A 73 3.87 5.59 -0.12
C ILE A 73 3.54 6.85 0.67
N ARG A 74 3.55 6.78 1.97
CA ARG A 74 3.39 7.92 2.88
C ARG A 74 4.74 8.60 3.03
N HIS A 75 4.79 9.91 2.81
CA HIS A 75 6.06 10.66 2.78
C HIS A 75 6.63 10.90 4.17
N GLU A 76 5.82 10.78 5.21
CA GLU A 76 6.19 10.91 6.62
C GLU A 76 5.29 10.02 7.49
N LEU A 77 5.67 9.83 8.75
CA LEU A 77 4.86 9.09 9.72
C LEU A 77 4.37 10.04 10.82
N ASN A 78 3.06 10.06 11.05
CA ASN A 78 2.48 10.55 12.29
C ASN A 78 2.43 9.43 13.35
N ASP A 79 1.97 9.73 14.56
CA ASP A 79 1.94 8.76 15.67
C ASP A 79 1.08 7.54 15.36
N ALA A 80 -0.07 7.71 14.71
CA ALA A 80 -0.94 6.60 14.33
C ALA A 80 -0.24 5.66 13.34
N LEU A 81 0.43 6.20 12.32
CA LEU A 81 1.16 5.42 11.32
C LEU A 81 2.41 4.73 11.86
N ARG A 82 3.01 5.28 12.93
CA ARG A 82 4.10 4.62 13.66
C ARG A 82 3.61 3.40 14.44
N VAL A 83 2.38 3.42 14.89
CA VAL A 83 1.73 2.30 15.59
C VAL A 83 1.20 1.28 14.58
N GLU A 84 0.49 1.72 13.54
CA GLU A 84 -0.10 0.82 12.55
C GLU A 84 -0.16 1.50 11.17
N GLY A 85 0.29 0.81 10.12
CA GLY A 85 0.28 1.29 8.74
C GLY A 85 1.67 1.53 8.15
N GLY A 86 2.57 2.19 8.87
CA GLY A 86 3.92 2.48 8.36
C GLY A 86 3.95 3.41 7.14
N HIS A 87 5.08 3.45 6.44
CA HIS A 87 5.25 4.24 5.22
C HIS A 87 4.57 3.61 4.00
N LEU A 88 4.52 2.27 3.93
CA LEU A 88 4.04 1.55 2.76
C LEU A 88 2.85 0.66 3.11
N GLY A 89 1.79 0.79 2.33
CA GLY A 89 0.63 -0.09 2.38
C GLY A 89 0.26 -0.55 0.97
N TYR A 90 0.02 -1.83 0.77
CA TYR A 90 -0.27 -2.40 -0.53
C TYR A 90 -1.42 -3.41 -0.47
N ASP A 91 -2.09 -3.55 -1.61
CA ASP A 91 -3.18 -4.49 -1.80
C ASP A 91 -3.11 -5.09 -3.20
N THR A 92 -3.30 -6.39 -3.29
CA THR A 92 -3.39 -7.11 -4.56
C THR A 92 -4.83 -7.53 -4.80
N VAL A 93 -5.34 -7.25 -6.00
CA VAL A 93 -6.67 -7.71 -6.41
C VAL A 93 -6.80 -9.21 -6.17
N PRO A 94 -7.87 -9.69 -5.53
CA PRO A 94 -8.00 -11.07 -5.08
C PRO A 94 -7.67 -12.12 -6.14
N SER A 95 -8.16 -11.95 -7.36
CA SER A 95 -7.90 -12.87 -8.49
C SER A 95 -6.43 -12.90 -8.95
N PHE A 96 -5.59 -11.95 -8.52
CA PHE A 96 -4.17 -11.86 -8.85
C PHE A 96 -3.24 -12.21 -7.69
N ARG A 97 -3.78 -12.62 -6.54
CA ARG A 97 -2.96 -13.05 -5.39
C ARG A 97 -2.19 -14.32 -5.69
N GLY A 98 -1.12 -14.56 -4.94
CA GLY A 98 -0.27 -15.75 -5.08
C GLY A 98 0.65 -15.74 -6.32
N ARG A 99 0.61 -14.70 -7.14
CA ARG A 99 1.39 -14.57 -8.40
C ARG A 99 2.61 -13.65 -8.28
N GLY A 100 2.99 -13.25 -7.08
CA GLY A 100 4.14 -12.38 -6.85
C GLY A 100 3.88 -10.88 -7.01
N VAL A 101 2.66 -10.46 -7.37
CA VAL A 101 2.29 -9.05 -7.63
C VAL A 101 2.68 -8.13 -6.48
N ALA A 102 2.33 -8.47 -5.23
CA ALA A 102 2.67 -7.65 -4.07
C ALA A 102 4.18 -7.51 -3.86
N THR A 103 4.94 -8.60 -4.09
CA THR A 103 6.40 -8.58 -3.98
C THR A 103 7.01 -7.62 -4.99
N GLU A 104 6.53 -7.66 -6.22
CA GLU A 104 7.01 -6.79 -7.30
C GLU A 104 6.57 -5.34 -7.09
N MET A 105 5.32 -5.08 -6.66
CA MET A 105 4.88 -3.74 -6.30
C MET A 105 5.77 -3.11 -5.23
N LEU A 106 6.06 -3.84 -4.16
CA LEU A 106 6.94 -3.35 -3.11
C LEU A 106 8.34 -3.07 -3.65
N ARG A 107 8.91 -4.01 -4.41
CA ARG A 107 10.23 -3.84 -5.03
C ARG A 107 10.33 -2.57 -5.88
N GLN A 108 9.32 -2.28 -6.70
CA GLN A 108 9.28 -1.08 -7.54
C GLN A 108 8.97 0.21 -6.78
N ALA A 109 8.28 0.12 -5.65
CA ALA A 109 7.96 1.29 -4.82
C ALA A 109 9.16 1.81 -4.01
N LEU A 110 10.14 0.95 -3.66
CA LEU A 110 11.30 1.33 -2.86
C LEU A 110 12.16 2.43 -3.53
N PRO A 111 12.50 2.36 -4.82
CA PRO A 111 13.18 3.46 -5.51
C PRO A 111 12.36 4.76 -5.53
N VAL A 112 11.04 4.67 -5.68
CA VAL A 112 10.15 5.83 -5.63
C VAL A 112 10.16 6.46 -4.23
N ALA A 113 10.06 5.65 -3.19
CA ALA A 113 10.17 6.11 -1.80
C ALA A 113 11.51 6.83 -1.54
N ARG A 114 12.60 6.30 -2.10
CA ARG A 114 13.92 6.95 -2.03
C ARG A 114 13.93 8.29 -2.75
N ALA A 115 13.35 8.38 -3.95
CA ALA A 115 13.26 9.63 -4.71
C ALA A 115 12.41 10.69 -4.00
N LEU A 116 11.45 10.28 -3.16
CA LEU A 116 10.67 11.14 -2.27
C LEU A 116 11.44 11.59 -1.02
N GLY A 117 12.72 11.19 -0.87
CA GLY A 117 13.59 11.62 0.22
C GLY A 117 13.60 10.70 1.44
N LEU A 118 12.88 9.57 1.42
CA LEU A 118 12.92 8.61 2.51
C LEU A 118 14.27 7.86 2.53
N LEU A 119 14.86 7.74 3.70
CA LEU A 119 16.12 7.00 3.90
C LEU A 119 15.88 5.57 4.38
N GLU A 120 14.79 5.37 5.06
CA GLU A 120 14.27 4.05 5.47
C GLU A 120 12.75 4.06 5.46
N VAL A 121 12.15 2.90 5.33
CA VAL A 121 10.68 2.74 5.34
C VAL A 121 10.26 1.70 6.37
N LEU A 122 9.21 2.03 7.10
CA LEU A 122 8.51 1.14 8.02
C LEU A 122 7.36 0.44 7.28
N LEU A 123 7.27 -0.87 7.44
CA LEU A 123 6.11 -1.67 7.08
C LEU A 123 5.60 -2.39 8.32
N THR A 124 4.29 -2.43 8.50
CA THR A 124 3.67 -3.17 9.62
C THR A 124 2.69 -4.20 9.08
N CYS A 125 2.63 -5.36 9.70
CA CYS A 125 1.63 -6.38 9.43
C CYS A 125 1.33 -7.20 10.68
N ASP A 126 0.18 -7.88 10.68
CA ASP A 126 -0.13 -8.84 11.73
C ASP A 126 0.76 -10.09 11.58
N ASP A 127 1.13 -10.71 12.69
CA ASP A 127 1.97 -11.91 12.68
C ASP A 127 1.26 -13.13 12.07
N THR A 128 -0.06 -13.09 11.99
CA THR A 128 -0.88 -14.07 11.27
C THR A 128 -0.94 -13.83 9.76
N ASN A 129 -0.55 -12.64 9.28
CA ASN A 129 -0.54 -12.31 7.85
C ASN A 129 0.73 -12.85 7.17
N THR A 130 0.79 -14.17 7.01
CA THR A 130 1.95 -14.87 6.41
C THR A 130 2.25 -14.43 4.99
N ALA A 131 1.24 -13.98 4.24
CA ALA A 131 1.41 -13.48 2.88
C ALA A 131 2.20 -12.16 2.90
N SER A 132 1.80 -11.21 3.74
CA SER A 132 2.49 -9.92 3.88
C SER A 132 3.90 -10.09 4.43
N ILE A 133 4.09 -10.96 5.43
CA ILE A 133 5.41 -11.29 5.98
C ILE A 133 6.37 -11.72 4.85
N ARG A 134 5.96 -12.68 4.01
CA ARG A 134 6.77 -13.17 2.89
C ARG A 134 7.11 -12.07 1.87
N VAL A 135 6.15 -11.20 1.56
CA VAL A 135 6.36 -10.06 0.64
C VAL A 135 7.42 -9.12 1.19
N ILE A 136 7.30 -8.77 2.46
CA ILE A 136 8.17 -7.81 3.15
C ILE A 136 9.59 -8.38 3.27
N GLU A 137 9.73 -9.61 3.74
CA GLU A 137 11.03 -10.26 3.92
C GLU A 137 11.76 -10.52 2.59
N LYS A 138 11.03 -10.89 1.52
CA LYS A 138 11.60 -11.02 0.17
C LYS A 138 12.17 -9.71 -0.39
N ASN A 139 11.72 -8.57 0.12
CA ASN A 139 12.24 -7.26 -0.25
C ASN A 139 13.36 -6.77 0.69
N GLY A 140 13.95 -7.65 1.47
CA GLY A 140 15.11 -7.34 2.30
C GLY A 140 14.82 -6.61 3.59
N ALA A 141 13.57 -6.61 4.04
CA ALA A 141 13.19 -5.98 5.30
C ALA A 141 13.72 -6.76 6.51
N SER A 142 14.13 -6.02 7.53
CA SER A 142 14.53 -6.57 8.82
C SER A 142 13.41 -6.39 9.84
N LEU A 143 12.98 -7.46 10.49
CA LEU A 143 12.09 -7.39 11.65
C LEU A 143 12.84 -6.77 12.82
N ARG A 144 12.39 -5.59 13.26
CA ARG A 144 13.01 -4.91 14.42
C ARG A 144 12.21 -5.07 15.69
N GLU A 145 10.90 -5.27 15.62
CA GLU A 145 10.03 -5.32 16.79
C GLU A 145 8.74 -6.07 16.51
N THR A 146 8.15 -6.61 17.60
CA THR A 146 6.77 -7.10 17.65
C THR A 146 6.07 -6.47 18.86
N ARG A 147 4.81 -6.04 18.68
CA ARG A 147 4.02 -5.41 19.75
C ARG A 147 2.64 -6.05 19.89
N VAL A 148 2.17 -6.11 21.13
CA VAL A 148 0.75 -6.31 21.44
C VAL A 148 0.10 -4.95 21.42
N LEU A 149 -0.79 -4.70 20.45
CA LEU A 149 -1.58 -3.45 20.40
C LEU A 149 -2.87 -3.58 21.17
N ASP A 150 -3.44 -4.77 21.18
CA ASP A 150 -4.67 -5.13 21.86
C ASP A 150 -4.62 -6.63 22.21
N ALA A 151 -5.13 -7.01 23.40
CA ALA A 151 -5.12 -8.40 23.87
C ALA A 151 -5.95 -9.36 22.97
N HIS A 152 -6.88 -8.83 22.20
CA HIS A 152 -7.77 -9.60 21.31
C HIS A 152 -7.34 -9.55 19.83
N ARG A 153 -6.21 -8.90 19.52
CA ARG A 153 -5.65 -8.78 18.16
C ARG A 153 -4.35 -9.57 18.03
N PRO A 154 -4.00 -10.05 16.83
CA PRO A 154 -2.69 -10.62 16.56
C PRO A 154 -1.56 -9.64 16.92
N LEU A 155 -0.37 -10.18 17.18
CA LEU A 155 0.83 -9.35 17.36
C LEU A 155 1.07 -8.53 16.09
N LYS A 156 1.48 -7.28 16.25
CA LYS A 156 1.90 -6.43 15.15
C LYS A 156 3.41 -6.55 14.97
N ARG A 157 3.86 -6.89 13.77
CA ARG A 157 5.26 -6.93 13.36
C ARG A 157 5.67 -5.61 12.73
N TYR A 158 6.89 -5.14 13.04
CA TYR A 158 7.47 -3.89 12.55
C TYR A 158 8.74 -4.21 11.77
N TYR A 159 8.66 -4.05 10.47
CA TYR A 159 9.75 -4.29 9.54
C TYR A 159 10.32 -2.98 9.02
N TRP A 160 11.63 -2.92 8.84
CA TRP A 160 12.31 -1.77 8.28
C TRP A 160 13.16 -2.17 7.08
N ILE A 161 13.15 -1.31 6.06
CA ILE A 161 14.01 -1.40 4.90
C ILE A 161 14.81 -0.11 4.81
N THR A 162 16.14 -0.20 4.84
CA THR A 162 17.03 0.92 4.57
C THR A 162 17.14 1.13 3.07
N LEU A 163 16.88 2.35 2.61
CA LEU A 163 16.92 2.70 1.19
C LEU A 163 18.32 3.22 0.84
N SER A 164 19.21 2.33 0.39
CA SER A 164 20.58 2.69 0.00
C SER A 164 20.62 3.58 -1.24
N SER A 165 21.69 4.38 -1.38
CA SER A 165 21.94 5.21 -2.57
C SER A 165 22.41 4.38 -3.79
N GLN A 166 22.80 3.12 -3.57
CA GLN A 166 23.16 2.20 -4.64
C GLN A 166 21.91 1.41 -5.04
N GLY A 167 21.63 1.36 -6.36
CA GLY A 167 20.41 0.77 -6.91
C GLY A 167 20.13 -0.62 -6.36
N TYR A 168 18.86 -0.90 -6.16
CA TYR A 168 18.40 -2.28 -5.93
C TYR A 168 18.76 -3.15 -7.13
N PRO A 169 19.25 -4.36 -6.91
CA PRO A 169 19.59 -5.30 -7.99
C PRO A 169 18.38 -5.66 -8.85
#